data_16db96335d7239c2d358b27c2cfbacaf
#
_entry.id   16db96335d7239c2d358b27c2cfbacaf
#
_cell.length_a   1.000
_cell.length_b   1.000
_cell.length_c   1.000
_cell.angle_alpha   90.00
_cell.angle_beta   90.00
_cell.angle_gamma   90.00
#
_symmetry.space_group_name_H-M   'P 1'
#
loop_
_entity.id
_entity.type
_entity.pdbx_description
1 polymer ?
#
loop_
_entity_poly.entity_id
_entity_poly.type
_entity_poly.pdbx_seq_one_letter_code
_entity_poly.pdbx_strand_id
1 'polypeptide(L)'
;MKLKKVLALMLAASMTFSVVACGGGSSKGETSTSTETKTETTTETTETKEEATVDVSDCPAGVTEADWAAMKAEPVFGKEINYMFNGGSCVSAKYLAEQLGYYKEYGINATYVQGASVVEAVGTGQCMWGTDHIATMLVPVTNGVNMTFVVGAHIGCKSIYVPADSDIKTAADLAGKKVAIHDGFGNSDQNICYRLLDEFGVDPTTDVEFLDIADSSATVAAMQNGEVDASIFSDYFVLANYPEDMRMVVSLTFTPEFQDEPCCVTAMNNDFIKNNPVHAKYVVKAIKRAGEFARLNSEDAVQLMYDTDKMTGEPANQQKFWDSLYFGLSDEFTKRALEEIADDYIRLGIISKPGMTVDDVMAMAWTELCPDSEIEGLTVGDPVAVEGSSIPVKQRGE
;
A
#
# COMPACT_ATOMS: atom_id res chain seq x y z
N MET A 1 13.59 41.67 -31.27
CA MET A 1 13.59 43.09 -30.85
C MET A 1 13.04 43.19 -29.42
N LYS A 2 13.90 43.70 -28.52
CA LYS A 2 13.67 44.20 -27.17
C LYS A 2 13.36 43.19 -26.02
N LEU A 3 14.40 42.79 -25.42
CA LEU A 3 14.78 42.56 -24.02
C LEU A 3 14.08 43.51 -23.03
N LYS A 4 13.49 42.98 -21.91
CA LYS A 4 13.42 43.73 -20.66
C LYS A 4 13.70 42.77 -19.47
N LYS A 5 14.82 43.05 -18.82
CA LYS A 5 15.24 42.55 -17.51
C LYS A 5 14.38 43.20 -16.41
N VAL A 6 14.01 42.46 -15.37
CA VAL A 6 13.63 43.02 -14.08
C VAL A 6 14.23 42.13 -12.96
N LEU A 7 14.93 42.74 -12.18
CA LEU A 7 15.83 42.73 -11.06
C LEU A 7 15.28 41.96 -9.84
N ALA A 8 16.20 41.19 -9.23
CA ALA A 8 16.03 40.52 -7.93
C ALA A 8 16.11 41.57 -6.80
N LEU A 9 15.30 41.33 -5.75
CA LEU A 9 15.49 41.95 -4.44
C LEU A 9 15.52 40.86 -3.37
N MET A 10 16.73 40.68 -2.80
CA MET A 10 16.95 39.93 -1.57
C MET A 10 16.47 40.76 -0.37
N LEU A 11 15.74 40.14 0.55
CA LEU A 11 15.57 40.65 1.90
C LEU A 11 16.01 39.58 2.88
N ALA A 12 17.16 39.77 3.49
CA ALA A 12 17.65 39.06 4.64
C ALA A 12 17.01 39.63 5.91
N ALA A 13 16.38 38.79 6.73
CA ALA A 13 15.98 39.13 8.08
C ALA A 13 16.65 38.17 9.05
N SER A 14 17.59 38.70 9.78
CA SER A 14 18.32 38.14 10.90
C SER A 14 17.39 37.97 12.11
N MET A 15 17.32 36.77 12.71
CA MET A 15 16.75 36.56 14.05
C MET A 15 17.86 36.28 15.04
N THR A 16 17.93 37.17 16.02
CA THR A 16 18.80 37.13 17.18
C THR A 16 18.34 36.13 18.22
N PHE A 17 19.28 35.30 18.65
CA PHE A 17 19.16 34.44 19.83
C PHE A 17 19.12 35.27 21.12
N SER A 18 18.22 34.92 22.03
CA SER A 18 18.32 35.32 23.43
C SER A 18 18.38 34.10 24.33
N VAL A 19 19.56 33.84 24.85
CA VAL A 19 19.84 32.91 25.94
C VAL A 19 19.62 33.61 27.24
N VAL A 20 18.81 33.07 28.14
CA VAL A 20 18.80 33.44 29.56
C VAL A 20 19.10 32.19 30.37
N ALA A 21 20.27 32.18 30.95
CA ALA A 21 20.71 31.30 32.01
C ALA A 21 20.67 32.05 33.34
N CYS A 22 20.24 31.41 34.43
CA CYS A 22 20.62 31.59 35.83
C CYS A 22 19.67 30.71 36.64
N GLY A 23 20.06 29.81 37.52
CA GLY A 23 21.17 29.80 38.44
C GLY A 23 20.65 29.39 39.82
N GLY A 24 21.00 28.27 40.30
CA GLY A 24 21.36 27.65 41.53
C GLY A 24 20.65 28.03 42.82
N GLY A 25 20.49 27.02 43.70
CA GLY A 25 20.25 27.22 45.13
C GLY A 25 19.79 25.94 45.84
N SER A 26 20.75 25.21 46.40
CA SER A 26 20.55 24.15 47.41
C SER A 26 20.07 24.74 48.72
N SER A 27 19.23 24.03 49.50
CA SER A 27 19.48 23.85 50.94
C SER A 27 18.66 22.72 51.53
N LYS A 28 19.37 21.97 52.39
CA LYS A 28 18.95 20.86 53.25
C LYS A 28 18.02 21.31 54.35
N GLY A 29 17.22 20.40 54.88
CA GLY A 29 16.56 20.52 56.18
C GLY A 29 15.86 19.23 56.56
N GLU A 30 16.50 18.43 57.41
CA GLU A 30 15.96 17.26 58.13
C GLU A 30 14.98 17.72 59.23
N THR A 31 13.95 16.93 59.58
CA THR A 31 13.82 16.29 60.90
C THR A 31 12.38 15.92 61.25
N SER A 32 12.22 14.63 61.53
CA SER A 32 11.51 13.89 62.58
C SER A 32 10.00 13.98 62.82
N THR A 33 9.41 12.82 62.71
CA THR A 33 8.65 12.00 63.72
C THR A 33 7.43 12.62 64.40
N SER A 34 6.25 12.02 64.18
CA SER A 34 5.47 11.40 65.24
C SER A 34 4.30 10.54 64.70
N THR A 35 4.24 9.37 65.30
CA THR A 35 3.24 8.31 65.13
C THR A 35 1.93 8.72 65.84
N GLU A 36 0.79 8.63 65.18
CA GLU A 36 -0.49 8.39 65.84
C GLU A 36 -1.34 7.44 64.99
N THR A 37 -1.61 6.28 65.54
CA THR A 37 -2.49 5.24 65.06
C THR A 37 -3.93 5.65 65.34
N LYS A 38 -4.73 5.83 64.29
CA LYS A 38 -6.21 5.79 64.39
C LYS A 38 -6.74 4.71 63.49
N THR A 39 -7.33 3.71 64.11
CA THR A 39 -8.14 2.67 63.50
C THR A 39 -9.48 3.33 63.09
N GLU A 40 -9.71 3.46 61.80
CA GLU A 40 -11.05 3.73 61.26
C GLU A 40 -11.52 2.54 60.47
N THR A 41 -12.66 2.05 60.87
CA THR A 41 -13.44 0.98 60.27
C THR A 41 -13.91 1.44 58.90
N THR A 42 -13.36 0.86 57.86
CA THR A 42 -13.78 1.12 56.46
C THR A 42 -15.03 0.26 56.17
N THR A 43 -16.15 0.91 56.11
CA THR A 43 -17.38 0.33 55.52
C THR A 43 -17.16 0.29 54.01
N GLU A 44 -17.00 -0.89 53.40
CA GLU A 44 -17.01 -1.07 51.97
C GLU A 44 -18.39 -0.67 51.42
N THR A 45 -18.46 0.52 50.86
CA THR A 45 -19.58 0.88 49.97
C THR A 45 -19.20 0.37 48.58
N THR A 46 -19.82 -0.71 48.16
CA THR A 46 -19.76 -1.20 46.79
C THR A 46 -20.45 -0.13 45.91
N GLU A 47 -19.70 0.80 45.38
CA GLU A 47 -20.15 1.65 44.27
C GLU A 47 -20.30 0.76 43.03
N THR A 48 -21.52 0.36 42.73
CA THR A 48 -21.88 -0.15 41.40
C THR A 48 -21.67 1.04 40.44
N LYS A 49 -20.57 1.05 39.68
CA LYS A 49 -20.45 1.92 38.51
C LYS A 49 -21.60 1.54 37.58
N GLU A 50 -22.61 2.39 37.49
CA GLU A 50 -23.51 2.40 36.35
C GLU A 50 -22.65 2.64 35.12
N GLU A 51 -22.44 1.60 34.30
CA GLU A 51 -21.94 1.77 32.94
C GLU A 51 -22.95 2.68 32.24
N ALA A 52 -22.52 3.89 31.92
CA ALA A 52 -23.30 4.82 31.12
C ALA A 52 -23.56 4.11 29.77
N THR A 53 -24.81 3.73 29.52
CA THR A 53 -25.20 3.12 28.23
C THR A 53 -24.97 4.16 27.15
N VAL A 54 -24.07 3.84 26.21
CA VAL A 54 -23.81 4.68 25.03
C VAL A 54 -25.07 4.63 24.15
N ASP A 55 -25.60 5.81 23.78
CA ASP A 55 -26.71 5.89 22.85
C ASP A 55 -26.30 5.33 21.47
N VAL A 56 -26.95 4.29 21.01
CA VAL A 56 -26.72 3.62 19.72
C VAL A 56 -27.90 3.74 18.77
N SER A 57 -28.86 4.63 19.08
CA SER A 57 -30.07 4.85 18.25
C SER A 57 -29.76 5.33 16.83
N ASP A 58 -28.58 5.88 16.61
CA ASP A 58 -28.03 6.36 15.34
C ASP A 58 -27.05 5.35 14.69
N CYS A 59 -27.02 4.09 15.16
CA CYS A 59 -26.16 3.05 14.65
C CYS A 59 -26.46 2.76 13.16
N PRO A 60 -25.45 2.85 12.27
CA PRO A 60 -25.63 2.47 10.87
C PRO A 60 -25.98 0.99 10.71
N ALA A 61 -26.83 0.66 9.71
CA ALA A 61 -27.30 -0.70 9.49
C ALA A 61 -26.19 -1.75 9.23
N GLY A 62 -25.04 -1.29 8.70
CA GLY A 62 -23.88 -2.15 8.41
C GLY A 62 -22.93 -2.36 9.58
N VAL A 63 -23.24 -1.78 10.78
CA VAL A 63 -22.39 -1.82 11.98
C VAL A 63 -23.19 -2.48 13.11
N THR A 64 -22.56 -3.31 13.94
CA THR A 64 -23.20 -3.83 15.14
C THR A 64 -23.33 -2.73 16.21
N GLU A 65 -24.37 -2.80 17.06
CA GLU A 65 -24.52 -1.81 18.15
C GLU A 65 -23.30 -1.78 19.09
N ALA A 66 -22.68 -2.94 19.33
CA ALA A 66 -21.49 -3.06 20.16
C ALA A 66 -20.27 -2.35 19.51
N ASP A 67 -20.05 -2.60 18.21
CA ASP A 67 -18.98 -1.93 17.46
C ASP A 67 -19.26 -0.42 17.34
N TRP A 68 -20.52 -0.01 17.15
CA TRP A 68 -20.89 1.40 17.10
C TRP A 68 -20.63 2.13 18.42
N ALA A 69 -20.97 1.50 19.53
CA ALA A 69 -20.67 2.04 20.86
C ALA A 69 -19.15 2.17 21.07
N ALA A 70 -18.37 1.18 20.62
CA ALA A 70 -16.91 1.24 20.67
C ALA A 70 -16.34 2.32 19.75
N MET A 71 -16.83 2.45 18.50
CA MET A 71 -16.41 3.51 17.57
C MET A 71 -16.65 4.91 18.15
N LYS A 72 -17.78 5.13 18.86
CA LYS A 72 -18.06 6.43 19.51
C LYS A 72 -17.04 6.80 20.57
N ALA A 73 -16.34 5.84 21.16
CA ALA A 73 -15.27 6.08 22.12
C ALA A 73 -13.89 6.31 21.49
N GLU A 74 -13.72 6.01 20.19
CA GLU A 74 -12.45 6.13 19.51
C GLU A 74 -12.11 7.59 19.15
N PRO A 75 -10.82 7.99 19.19
CA PRO A 75 -10.38 9.37 18.98
C PRO A 75 -10.78 9.98 17.64
N VAL A 76 -11.00 9.16 16.58
CA VAL A 76 -11.36 9.67 15.24
C VAL A 76 -12.85 9.75 15.00
N PHE A 77 -13.68 9.31 15.94
CA PHE A 77 -15.13 9.33 15.76
C PHE A 77 -15.66 10.72 15.37
N GLY A 78 -16.44 10.79 14.30
CA GLY A 78 -17.01 12.02 13.76
C GLY A 78 -16.02 12.97 13.09
N LYS A 79 -14.73 12.60 13.02
CA LYS A 79 -13.70 13.42 12.33
C LYS A 79 -13.49 12.93 10.89
N GLU A 80 -12.95 13.83 10.06
CA GLU A 80 -12.43 13.46 8.75
C GLU A 80 -11.15 12.65 8.91
N ILE A 81 -11.02 11.57 8.13
CA ILE A 81 -9.89 10.65 8.15
C ILE A 81 -9.27 10.59 6.77
N ASN A 82 -8.03 11.03 6.66
CA ASN A 82 -7.35 11.10 5.39
C ASN A 82 -6.76 9.74 4.99
N TYR A 83 -6.90 9.39 3.71
CA TYR A 83 -6.17 8.29 3.07
C TYR A 83 -5.50 8.78 1.79
N MET A 84 -4.44 8.07 1.35
CA MET A 84 -3.68 8.49 0.18
C MET A 84 -4.23 7.85 -1.10
N PHE A 85 -4.51 8.70 -2.12
CA PHE A 85 -4.87 8.26 -3.45
C PHE A 85 -4.49 9.28 -4.52
N ASN A 86 -3.64 8.89 -5.47
CA ASN A 86 -3.16 9.74 -6.57
C ASN A 86 -3.87 9.46 -7.92
N GLY A 87 -4.87 8.59 -7.93
CA GLY A 87 -5.42 8.01 -9.15
C GLY A 87 -4.77 6.67 -9.50
N GLY A 88 -5.20 6.08 -10.59
CA GLY A 88 -4.69 4.80 -11.09
C GLY A 88 -5.59 3.61 -10.78
N SER A 89 -5.63 2.67 -11.72
CA SER A 89 -6.52 1.50 -11.68
C SER A 89 -6.14 0.54 -10.56
N CYS A 90 -4.85 0.18 -10.48
CA CYS A 90 -4.36 -0.86 -9.57
C CYS A 90 -4.50 -0.52 -8.08
N VAL A 91 -4.61 0.74 -7.71
CA VAL A 91 -4.74 1.17 -6.30
C VAL A 91 -6.13 1.73 -5.99
N SER A 92 -7.14 1.39 -6.80
CA SER A 92 -8.47 2.03 -6.79
C SER A 92 -9.41 1.56 -5.69
N ALA A 93 -9.29 0.34 -5.15
CA ALA A 93 -10.30 -0.24 -4.25
C ALA A 93 -10.67 0.68 -3.06
N LYS A 94 -9.70 1.33 -2.42
CA LYS A 94 -9.96 2.28 -1.33
C LYS A 94 -10.73 3.53 -1.78
N TYR A 95 -10.51 3.98 -3.03
CA TYR A 95 -11.23 5.10 -3.62
C TYR A 95 -12.64 4.68 -4.06
N LEU A 96 -12.79 3.51 -4.65
CA LEU A 96 -14.10 2.94 -4.95
C LEU A 96 -14.94 2.78 -3.69
N ALA A 97 -14.34 2.37 -2.55
CA ALA A 97 -15.03 2.32 -1.27
C ALA A 97 -15.63 3.67 -0.84
N GLU A 98 -14.95 4.77 -1.12
CA GLU A 98 -15.47 6.13 -0.89
C GLU A 98 -16.59 6.45 -1.87
N GLN A 99 -16.38 6.26 -3.18
CA GLN A 99 -17.35 6.62 -4.21
C GLN A 99 -18.64 5.79 -4.14
N LEU A 100 -18.53 4.50 -3.79
CA LEU A 100 -19.67 3.61 -3.56
C LEU A 100 -20.37 3.86 -2.21
N GLY A 101 -19.83 4.74 -1.38
CA GLY A 101 -20.40 5.11 -0.09
C GLY A 101 -20.18 4.09 1.03
N TYR A 102 -19.32 3.08 0.85
CA TYR A 102 -19.09 2.02 1.84
C TYR A 102 -18.52 2.55 3.15
N TYR A 103 -17.62 3.56 3.12
CA TYR A 103 -17.15 4.20 4.35
C TYR A 103 -18.29 4.89 5.10
N LYS A 104 -19.15 5.62 4.38
CA LYS A 104 -20.31 6.32 4.97
C LYS A 104 -21.33 5.35 5.53
N GLU A 105 -21.51 4.20 4.88
CA GLU A 105 -22.38 3.11 5.35
C GLU A 105 -21.96 2.63 6.75
N TYR A 106 -20.68 2.76 7.09
CA TYR A 106 -20.11 2.42 8.40
C TYR A 106 -19.89 3.63 9.32
N GLY A 107 -20.41 4.80 8.96
CA GLY A 107 -20.24 6.01 9.76
C GLY A 107 -18.82 6.62 9.71
N ILE A 108 -18.02 6.23 8.73
CA ILE A 108 -16.65 6.70 8.55
C ILE A 108 -16.62 7.86 7.56
N ASN A 109 -16.05 8.99 7.96
CA ASN A 109 -15.85 10.15 7.11
C ASN A 109 -14.43 10.13 6.50
N ALA A 110 -14.23 9.28 5.48
CA ALA A 110 -12.96 9.14 4.78
C ALA A 110 -12.86 10.14 3.63
N THR A 111 -11.67 10.72 3.45
CA THR A 111 -11.34 11.66 2.38
C THR A 111 -9.96 11.37 1.83
N TYR A 112 -9.82 11.30 0.49
CA TYR A 112 -8.50 11.09 -0.09
C TYR A 112 -7.71 12.39 -0.17
N VAL A 113 -6.39 12.25 -0.01
CA VAL A 113 -5.39 13.29 -0.29
C VAL A 113 -4.34 12.75 -1.25
N GLN A 114 -3.74 13.63 -2.03
CA GLN A 114 -2.63 13.29 -2.90
C GLN A 114 -1.29 13.47 -2.17
N GLY A 115 -0.30 12.64 -2.49
CA GLY A 115 1.02 12.70 -1.88
C GLY A 115 2.08 12.04 -2.75
N ALA A 116 3.34 12.26 -2.43
CA ALA A 116 4.46 11.73 -3.18
C ALA A 116 4.73 10.24 -2.93
N SER A 117 4.50 9.78 -1.69
CA SER A 117 4.83 8.42 -1.26
C SER A 117 3.83 7.90 -0.24
N VAL A 118 3.30 6.69 -0.47
CA VAL A 118 2.46 5.97 0.50
C VAL A 118 3.26 5.64 1.77
N VAL A 119 4.51 5.23 1.62
CA VAL A 119 5.41 4.91 2.73
C VAL A 119 5.56 6.10 3.68
N GLU A 120 5.78 7.29 3.12
CA GLU A 120 5.91 8.52 3.91
C GLU A 120 4.56 8.94 4.51
N ALA A 121 3.52 9.03 3.69
CA ALA A 121 2.22 9.55 4.12
C ALA A 121 1.58 8.66 5.21
N VAL A 122 1.64 7.34 5.05
CA VAL A 122 1.08 6.39 6.01
C VAL A 122 2.02 6.22 7.22
N GLY A 123 3.32 6.07 6.99
CA GLY A 123 4.30 5.90 8.07
C GLY A 123 4.36 7.08 9.04
N THR A 124 4.14 8.31 8.57
CA THR A 124 4.10 9.52 9.41
C THR A 124 2.73 9.82 10.01
N GLY A 125 1.68 9.12 9.58
CA GLY A 125 0.30 9.38 10.00
C GLY A 125 -0.34 10.61 9.35
N GLN A 126 0.19 11.11 8.23
CA GLN A 126 -0.51 12.10 7.39
C GLN A 126 -1.77 11.50 6.78
N CYS A 127 -1.66 10.24 6.35
CA CYS A 127 -2.75 9.41 5.89
C CYS A 127 -2.84 8.16 6.76
N MET A 128 -4.04 7.70 7.04
CA MET A 128 -4.22 6.52 7.88
C MET A 128 -4.05 5.24 7.09
N TRP A 129 -4.34 5.23 5.79
CA TRP A 129 -4.07 4.10 4.89
C TRP A 129 -3.73 4.55 3.46
N GLY A 130 -3.09 3.66 2.74
CA GLY A 130 -2.72 3.83 1.33
C GLY A 130 -2.43 2.48 0.69
N THR A 131 -2.48 2.40 -0.63
CA THR A 131 -2.18 1.18 -1.38
C THR A 131 -1.02 1.44 -2.32
N ASP A 132 -0.04 0.54 -2.33
CA ASP A 132 1.10 0.58 -3.23
C ASP A 132 1.66 -0.83 -3.46
N HIS A 133 2.73 -0.96 -4.26
CA HIS A 133 3.42 -2.21 -4.48
C HIS A 133 3.99 -2.76 -3.17
N ILE A 134 3.86 -4.08 -2.97
CA ILE A 134 4.57 -4.78 -1.89
C ILE A 134 6.06 -4.47 -1.98
N ALA A 135 6.58 -4.45 -3.20
CA ALA A 135 7.99 -4.20 -3.50
C ALA A 135 8.49 -2.81 -3.07
N THR A 136 7.61 -1.80 -2.98
CA THR A 136 7.93 -0.48 -2.44
C THR A 136 7.91 -0.48 -0.91
N MET A 137 6.98 -1.23 -0.30
CA MET A 137 6.62 -1.05 1.10
C MET A 137 7.25 -2.08 2.05
N LEU A 138 7.58 -3.29 1.58
CA LEU A 138 7.99 -4.38 2.46
C LEU A 138 9.30 -4.07 3.19
N VAL A 139 10.33 -3.58 2.48
CA VAL A 139 11.62 -3.22 3.09
C VAL A 139 11.47 -2.06 4.10
N PRO A 140 10.78 -0.95 3.80
CA PRO A 140 10.44 0.07 4.80
C PRO A 140 9.75 -0.48 6.05
N VAL A 141 8.77 -1.38 5.91
CA VAL A 141 8.08 -2.01 7.05
C VAL A 141 9.07 -2.80 7.91
N THR A 142 9.92 -3.62 7.31
CA THR A 142 10.94 -4.38 8.06
C THR A 142 12.00 -3.50 8.70
N ASN A 143 12.17 -2.27 8.22
CA ASN A 143 13.02 -1.24 8.82
C ASN A 143 12.30 -0.40 9.89
N GLY A 144 11.04 -0.71 10.21
CA GLY A 144 10.30 -0.12 11.31
C GLY A 144 9.50 1.14 10.94
N VAL A 145 9.19 1.35 9.65
CA VAL A 145 8.19 2.38 9.28
C VAL A 145 6.85 2.00 9.90
N ASN A 146 6.18 2.98 10.51
CA ASN A 146 5.00 2.80 11.35
C ASN A 146 3.73 2.47 10.55
N MET A 147 3.75 1.33 9.85
CA MET A 147 2.61 0.81 9.08
C MET A 147 2.66 -0.72 8.98
N THR A 148 1.53 -1.35 8.69
CA THR A 148 1.38 -2.77 8.42
C THR A 148 0.41 -2.98 7.27
N PHE A 149 0.49 -4.11 6.56
CA PHE A 149 -0.43 -4.47 5.48
C PHE A 149 -1.70 -5.09 6.07
N VAL A 150 -2.84 -4.76 5.48
CA VAL A 150 -4.14 -5.15 6.01
C VAL A 150 -5.11 -5.72 4.96
N VAL A 151 -4.85 -5.52 3.66
CA VAL A 151 -5.68 -6.03 2.56
C VAL A 151 -4.81 -6.25 1.33
N GLY A 152 -4.88 -7.43 0.71
CA GLY A 152 -4.37 -7.68 -0.63
C GLY A 152 -5.19 -6.91 -1.67
N ALA A 153 -4.53 -6.19 -2.58
CA ALA A 153 -5.27 -5.36 -3.54
C ALA A 153 -5.58 -6.11 -4.83
N HIS A 154 -4.56 -6.60 -5.53
CA HIS A 154 -4.72 -7.28 -6.81
C HIS A 154 -3.44 -8.02 -7.21
N ILE A 155 -3.56 -8.93 -8.20
CA ILE A 155 -2.45 -9.57 -8.92
C ILE A 155 -2.09 -8.74 -10.14
N GLY A 156 -0.81 -8.74 -10.53
CA GLY A 156 -0.35 -8.14 -11.79
C GLY A 156 0.07 -6.68 -11.67
N CYS A 157 0.22 -6.06 -12.80
CA CYS A 157 0.46 -4.66 -13.14
C CYS A 157 1.86 -4.26 -13.64
N LYS A 158 2.90 -5.07 -13.46
CA LYS A 158 4.25 -4.76 -13.98
C LYS A 158 4.87 -5.94 -14.69
N SER A 159 5.63 -5.65 -15.76
CA SER A 159 6.31 -6.64 -16.57
C SER A 159 7.64 -6.09 -17.11
N ILE A 160 8.57 -6.97 -17.43
CA ILE A 160 9.78 -6.61 -18.17
C ILE A 160 9.48 -6.71 -19.66
N TYR A 161 9.70 -5.62 -20.37
CA TYR A 161 9.47 -5.46 -21.79
C TYR A 161 10.78 -5.26 -22.55
N VAL A 162 10.74 -5.69 -23.80
CA VAL A 162 11.79 -5.48 -24.79
C VAL A 162 11.17 -4.90 -26.08
N PRO A 163 11.93 -4.29 -26.98
CA PRO A 163 11.45 -3.94 -28.32
C PRO A 163 10.82 -5.18 -29.01
N ALA A 164 9.76 -4.98 -29.76
CA ALA A 164 9.01 -6.08 -30.41
C ALA A 164 9.88 -6.96 -31.31
N ASP A 165 10.89 -6.38 -31.97
CA ASP A 165 11.84 -7.04 -32.84
C ASP A 165 13.10 -7.57 -32.13
N SER A 166 13.21 -7.42 -30.83
CA SER A 166 14.36 -7.88 -30.03
C SER A 166 14.58 -9.39 -30.15
N ASP A 167 15.85 -9.81 -30.11
CA ASP A 167 16.24 -11.22 -30.05
C ASP A 167 16.06 -11.85 -28.66
N ILE A 168 15.86 -11.06 -27.60
CA ILE A 168 15.56 -11.51 -26.25
C ILE A 168 14.15 -12.13 -26.24
N LYS A 169 14.01 -13.43 -26.00
CA LYS A 169 12.72 -14.15 -26.06
C LYS A 169 12.21 -14.59 -24.70
N THR A 170 13.09 -14.81 -23.74
CA THR A 170 12.81 -15.32 -22.39
C THR A 170 13.53 -14.46 -21.35
N ALA A 171 13.13 -14.62 -20.08
CA ALA A 171 13.81 -13.94 -18.97
C ALA A 171 15.29 -14.35 -18.86
N ALA A 172 15.63 -15.61 -19.21
CA ALA A 172 17.02 -16.09 -19.20
C ALA A 172 17.93 -15.36 -20.21
N ASP A 173 17.37 -14.84 -21.31
CA ASP A 173 18.13 -14.08 -22.32
C ASP A 173 18.53 -12.67 -21.82
N LEU A 174 18.02 -12.25 -20.65
CA LEU A 174 18.38 -10.98 -20.01
C LEU A 174 19.75 -11.04 -19.33
N ALA A 175 20.38 -12.21 -19.20
CA ALA A 175 21.74 -12.32 -18.70
C ALA A 175 22.72 -11.55 -19.61
N GLY A 176 23.55 -10.68 -19.01
CA GLY A 176 24.48 -9.80 -19.70
C GLY A 176 23.83 -8.55 -20.31
N LYS A 177 22.58 -8.25 -20.01
CA LYS A 177 21.78 -7.16 -20.58
C LYS A 177 21.65 -5.97 -19.65
N LYS A 178 21.29 -4.82 -20.25
CA LYS A 178 20.96 -3.58 -19.57
C LYS A 178 19.46 -3.48 -19.39
N VAL A 179 19.02 -3.41 -18.13
CA VAL A 179 17.58 -3.29 -17.77
C VAL A 179 17.33 -1.96 -17.09
N ALA A 180 16.42 -1.16 -17.64
CA ALA A 180 16.05 0.11 -17.04
C ALA A 180 14.98 -0.09 -15.95
N ILE A 181 15.11 0.74 -14.90
CA ILE A 181 14.15 0.93 -13.80
C ILE A 181 13.80 2.42 -13.70
N HIS A 182 12.69 2.79 -13.05
CA HIS A 182 12.16 4.16 -13.09
C HIS A 182 12.02 4.85 -11.73
N ASP A 183 12.07 4.08 -10.64
CA ASP A 183 11.77 4.57 -9.28
C ASP A 183 12.96 4.53 -8.33
N GLY A 184 14.17 4.38 -8.89
CA GLY A 184 15.43 4.35 -8.15
C GLY A 184 15.81 2.96 -7.64
N PHE A 185 17.09 2.83 -7.29
CA PHE A 185 17.63 1.59 -6.74
C PHE A 185 17.04 1.28 -5.36
N GLY A 186 16.76 -0.01 -5.11
CA GLY A 186 16.16 -0.51 -3.85
C GLY A 186 14.66 -0.27 -3.75
N ASN A 187 14.01 0.18 -4.82
CA ASN A 187 12.59 0.43 -4.88
C ASN A 187 11.85 -0.62 -5.75
N SER A 188 10.57 -0.40 -6.06
CA SER A 188 9.69 -1.45 -6.59
C SER A 188 10.20 -2.05 -7.88
N ASP A 189 10.68 -1.26 -8.83
CA ASP A 189 11.11 -1.76 -10.14
C ASP A 189 12.29 -2.73 -10.01
N GLN A 190 13.31 -2.35 -9.25
CA GLN A 190 14.46 -3.22 -9.03
C GLN A 190 14.08 -4.46 -8.23
N ASN A 191 13.33 -4.31 -7.15
CA ASN A 191 12.94 -5.43 -6.29
C ASN A 191 12.07 -6.45 -7.03
N ILE A 192 11.16 -6.00 -7.90
CA ILE A 192 10.38 -6.87 -8.78
C ILE A 192 11.29 -7.56 -9.79
N CYS A 193 12.17 -6.80 -10.48
CA CYS A 193 13.13 -7.38 -11.42
C CYS A 193 14.00 -8.46 -10.78
N TYR A 194 14.43 -8.28 -9.54
CA TYR A 194 15.24 -9.27 -8.83
C TYR A 194 14.54 -10.62 -8.75
N ARG A 195 13.26 -10.65 -8.36
CA ARG A 195 12.47 -11.88 -8.29
C ARG A 195 12.18 -12.45 -9.67
N LEU A 196 11.76 -11.60 -10.63
CA LEU A 196 11.45 -12.03 -12.00
C LEU A 196 12.66 -12.66 -12.71
N LEU A 197 13.87 -12.19 -12.45
CA LEU A 197 15.09 -12.70 -13.05
C LEU A 197 15.59 -13.97 -12.36
N ASP A 198 15.59 -13.96 -11.03
CA ASP A 198 16.05 -15.09 -10.22
C ASP A 198 15.25 -16.36 -10.48
N GLU A 199 13.92 -16.27 -10.65
CA GLU A 199 13.04 -17.40 -10.98
C GLU A 199 13.50 -18.14 -12.25
N PHE A 200 14.09 -17.43 -13.21
CA PHE A 200 14.59 -18.01 -14.47
C PHE A 200 16.11 -18.19 -14.48
N GLY A 201 16.75 -18.18 -13.31
CA GLY A 201 18.17 -18.50 -13.15
C GLY A 201 19.13 -17.41 -13.59
N VAL A 202 18.67 -16.17 -13.67
CA VAL A 202 19.51 -14.98 -13.92
C VAL A 202 19.79 -14.30 -12.57
N ASP A 203 21.06 -14.27 -12.14
CA ASP A 203 21.44 -13.55 -10.91
C ASP A 203 21.28 -12.04 -11.11
N PRO A 204 20.28 -11.41 -10.46
CA PRO A 204 20.00 -10.01 -10.69
C PRO A 204 21.09 -9.05 -10.17
N THR A 205 22.04 -9.57 -9.37
CA THR A 205 23.13 -8.77 -8.79
C THR A 205 24.40 -8.78 -9.62
N THR A 206 24.59 -9.81 -10.45
CA THR A 206 25.84 -10.01 -11.21
C THR A 206 25.61 -10.13 -12.71
N ASP A 207 24.46 -10.63 -13.15
CA ASP A 207 24.22 -10.95 -14.54
C ASP A 207 23.48 -9.83 -15.30
N VAL A 208 22.99 -8.80 -14.62
CA VAL A 208 22.23 -7.70 -15.24
C VAL A 208 22.79 -6.35 -14.80
N GLU A 209 22.93 -5.42 -15.74
CA GLU A 209 23.25 -4.02 -15.48
C GLU A 209 21.94 -3.21 -15.35
N PHE A 210 21.57 -2.77 -14.14
CA PHE A 210 20.43 -1.89 -13.94
C PHE A 210 20.77 -0.43 -14.19
N LEU A 211 19.90 0.27 -14.92
CA LEU A 211 20.00 1.69 -15.21
C LEU A 211 18.76 2.42 -14.68
N ASP A 212 18.94 3.41 -13.82
CA ASP A 212 17.84 4.24 -13.33
C ASP A 212 17.56 5.38 -14.31
N ILE A 213 16.42 5.29 -15.01
CA ILE A 213 15.94 6.29 -15.98
C ILE A 213 14.50 6.65 -15.58
N ALA A 214 14.35 7.73 -14.82
CA ALA A 214 13.07 8.10 -14.20
C ALA A 214 11.92 8.38 -15.19
N ASP A 215 12.21 8.77 -16.44
CA ASP A 215 11.21 9.03 -17.47
C ASP A 215 11.00 7.80 -18.36
N SER A 216 9.83 7.17 -18.28
CA SER A 216 9.48 5.98 -19.05
C SER A 216 9.53 6.21 -20.58
N SER A 217 9.17 7.41 -21.07
CA SER A 217 9.21 7.71 -22.50
C SER A 217 10.67 7.88 -22.98
N ALA A 218 11.53 8.46 -22.15
CA ALA A 218 12.99 8.51 -22.44
C ALA A 218 13.58 7.10 -22.46
N THR A 219 13.13 6.19 -21.58
CA THR A 219 13.57 4.80 -21.60
C THR A 219 13.15 4.09 -22.90
N VAL A 220 11.94 4.31 -23.39
CA VAL A 220 11.51 3.77 -24.68
C VAL A 220 12.43 4.24 -25.80
N ALA A 221 12.78 5.53 -25.83
CA ALA A 221 13.72 6.05 -26.81
C ALA A 221 15.12 5.42 -26.68
N ALA A 222 15.62 5.23 -25.46
CA ALA A 222 16.90 4.56 -25.20
C ALA A 222 16.89 3.08 -25.66
N MET A 223 15.76 2.37 -25.47
CA MET A 223 15.58 1.00 -25.98
C MET A 223 15.57 0.97 -27.51
N GLN A 224 14.86 1.88 -28.18
CA GLN A 224 14.84 2.00 -29.64
C GLN A 224 16.22 2.33 -30.24
N ASN A 225 17.06 3.05 -29.50
CA ASN A 225 18.43 3.38 -29.89
C ASN A 225 19.44 2.30 -29.53
N GLY A 226 19.05 1.23 -28.84
CA GLY A 226 19.93 0.15 -28.39
C GLY A 226 20.86 0.53 -27.22
N GLU A 227 20.55 1.58 -26.50
CA GLU A 227 21.29 2.01 -25.29
C GLU A 227 20.90 1.17 -24.06
N VAL A 228 19.65 0.67 -24.05
CA VAL A 228 19.03 -0.19 -23.05
C VAL A 228 18.39 -1.39 -23.78
N ASP A 229 18.55 -2.59 -23.25
CA ASP A 229 18.04 -3.82 -23.88
C ASP A 229 16.60 -4.13 -23.47
N ALA A 230 16.24 -3.84 -22.22
CA ALA A 230 14.92 -4.13 -21.63
C ALA A 230 14.57 -3.10 -20.57
N SER A 231 13.30 -3.04 -20.20
CA SER A 231 12.85 -2.22 -19.07
C SER A 231 11.64 -2.82 -18.39
N ILE A 232 11.53 -2.60 -17.08
CA ILE A 232 10.28 -2.86 -16.37
C ILE A 232 9.35 -1.66 -16.53
N PHE A 233 8.09 -1.92 -16.91
CA PHE A 233 7.05 -0.91 -17.03
C PHE A 233 5.77 -1.37 -16.33
N SER A 234 4.91 -0.41 -15.98
CA SER A 234 3.50 -0.69 -15.78
C SER A 234 2.90 -1.23 -17.10
N ASP A 235 2.17 -2.33 -17.02
CA ASP A 235 1.49 -2.91 -18.19
C ASP A 235 0.56 -1.90 -18.84
N TYR A 236 -0.10 -1.04 -18.03
CA TYR A 236 -0.92 0.06 -18.55
C TYR A 236 -0.14 1.01 -19.46
N PHE A 237 1.08 1.40 -19.05
CA PHE A 237 1.90 2.34 -19.83
C PHE A 237 2.18 1.80 -21.24
N VAL A 238 2.53 0.52 -21.33
CA VAL A 238 2.81 -0.13 -22.62
C VAL A 238 1.53 -0.31 -23.42
N LEU A 239 0.46 -0.84 -22.82
CA LEU A 239 -0.83 -1.03 -23.49
C LEU A 239 -1.43 0.29 -24.04
N ALA A 240 -1.24 1.38 -23.32
CA ALA A 240 -1.78 2.69 -23.71
C ALA A 240 -0.99 3.37 -24.81
N ASN A 241 0.35 3.18 -24.85
CA ASN A 241 1.24 4.01 -25.66
C ASN A 241 2.05 3.23 -26.71
N TYR A 242 2.39 1.96 -26.44
CA TYR A 242 3.35 1.19 -27.22
C TYR A 242 2.93 -0.28 -27.44
N PRO A 243 1.64 -0.57 -27.72
CA PRO A 243 1.15 -1.95 -27.74
C PRO A 243 1.76 -2.83 -28.86
N GLU A 244 2.21 -2.20 -29.95
CA GLU A 244 2.83 -2.90 -31.08
C GLU A 244 4.37 -2.80 -31.09
N ASP A 245 4.91 -1.84 -30.33
CA ASP A 245 6.36 -1.52 -30.34
C ASP A 245 7.13 -2.36 -29.32
N MET A 246 6.43 -2.89 -28.33
CA MET A 246 7.02 -3.61 -27.22
C MET A 246 6.43 -4.99 -27.02
N ARG A 247 7.27 -5.89 -26.54
CA ARG A 247 6.88 -7.26 -26.20
C ARG A 247 7.32 -7.59 -24.79
N MET A 248 6.41 -8.16 -24.02
CA MET A 248 6.63 -8.68 -22.69
C MET A 248 7.54 -9.93 -22.74
N VAL A 249 8.48 -10.03 -21.79
CA VAL A 249 9.39 -11.18 -21.64
C VAL A 249 9.02 -11.98 -20.39
N VAL A 250 8.78 -11.29 -19.27
CA VAL A 250 8.36 -11.87 -18.00
C VAL A 250 7.46 -10.86 -17.25
N SER A 251 6.50 -11.34 -16.49
CA SER A 251 5.39 -10.54 -16.02
C SER A 251 4.86 -11.01 -14.66
N LEU A 252 4.57 -10.08 -13.77
CA LEU A 252 3.76 -10.37 -12.58
C LEU A 252 2.30 -10.67 -12.92
N THR A 253 1.84 -10.27 -14.12
CA THR A 253 0.45 -10.44 -14.56
C THR A 253 0.23 -11.75 -15.30
N PHE A 254 1.16 -12.14 -16.19
CA PHE A 254 0.93 -13.18 -17.18
C PHE A 254 1.88 -14.38 -17.08
N THR A 255 2.99 -14.26 -16.35
CA THR A 255 3.91 -15.38 -16.14
C THR A 255 3.34 -16.30 -15.05
N PRO A 256 3.12 -17.61 -15.33
CA PRO A 256 2.42 -18.51 -14.40
C PRO A 256 3.00 -18.54 -12.99
N GLU A 257 4.31 -18.48 -12.85
CA GLU A 257 5.06 -18.53 -11.60
C GLU A 257 4.75 -17.36 -10.65
N PHE A 258 4.20 -16.25 -11.18
CA PHE A 258 3.88 -15.03 -10.41
C PHE A 258 2.37 -14.73 -10.32
N GLN A 259 1.52 -15.64 -10.79
CA GLN A 259 0.06 -15.43 -10.84
C GLN A 259 -0.65 -15.77 -9.52
N ASP A 260 0.06 -16.32 -8.57
CA ASP A 260 -0.45 -16.70 -7.24
C ASP A 260 0.01 -15.75 -6.13
N GLU A 261 0.40 -14.52 -6.51
CA GLU A 261 0.82 -13.50 -5.56
C GLU A 261 0.22 -12.10 -5.86
N PRO A 262 -0.06 -11.29 -4.82
CA PRO A 262 -0.44 -9.91 -5.03
C PRO A 262 0.76 -9.06 -5.43
N CYS A 263 0.54 -8.11 -6.36
CA CYS A 263 1.51 -7.07 -6.65
C CYS A 263 1.40 -5.92 -5.64
N CYS A 264 0.15 -5.52 -5.32
CA CYS A 264 -0.15 -4.39 -4.46
C CYS A 264 -0.93 -4.82 -3.21
N VAL A 265 -0.69 -4.08 -2.12
CA VAL A 265 -1.40 -4.24 -0.84
C VAL A 265 -1.79 -2.89 -0.27
N THR A 266 -2.84 -2.86 0.54
CA THR A 266 -3.17 -1.69 1.36
C THR A 266 -2.43 -1.77 2.68
N ALA A 267 -1.65 -0.73 2.98
CA ALA A 267 -1.01 -0.52 4.28
C ALA A 267 -1.83 0.46 5.13
N MET A 268 -1.80 0.27 6.45
CA MET A 268 -2.45 1.13 7.44
C MET A 268 -1.47 1.52 8.54
N ASN A 269 -1.59 2.74 9.04
CA ASN A 269 -0.75 3.27 10.11
C ASN A 269 -1.00 2.51 11.43
N ASN A 270 0.04 2.04 12.10
CA ASN A 270 -0.06 1.24 13.33
C ASN A 270 -0.68 2.02 14.50
N ASP A 271 -0.40 3.31 14.63
CA ASP A 271 -1.01 4.13 15.69
C ASP A 271 -2.50 4.34 15.45
N PHE A 272 -2.92 4.44 14.18
CA PHE A 272 -4.33 4.48 13.84
C PHE A 272 -5.03 3.18 14.24
N ILE A 273 -4.49 2.04 13.89
CA ILE A 273 -5.02 0.72 14.27
C ILE A 273 -5.13 0.60 15.79
N LYS A 274 -4.05 0.96 16.50
CA LYS A 274 -3.99 0.87 17.96
C LYS A 274 -5.01 1.75 18.66
N ASN A 275 -5.20 2.98 18.18
CA ASN A 275 -6.05 3.97 18.84
C ASN A 275 -7.51 3.93 18.35
N ASN A 276 -7.77 3.33 17.19
CA ASN A 276 -9.08 3.28 16.54
C ASN A 276 -9.34 1.89 15.93
N PRO A 277 -9.27 0.81 16.71
CA PRO A 277 -9.31 -0.56 16.19
C PRO A 277 -10.63 -0.89 15.48
N VAL A 278 -11.75 -0.33 15.91
CA VAL A 278 -13.04 -0.61 15.29
C VAL A 278 -13.20 0.19 13.99
N HIS A 279 -12.77 1.46 13.94
CA HIS A 279 -12.70 2.20 12.67
C HIS A 279 -11.79 1.49 11.68
N ALA A 280 -10.60 1.03 12.11
CA ALA A 280 -9.66 0.29 11.26
C ALA A 280 -10.29 -0.99 10.69
N LYS A 281 -11.02 -1.78 11.50
CA LYS A 281 -11.79 -2.95 11.07
C LYS A 281 -12.77 -2.60 9.95
N TYR A 282 -13.58 -1.57 10.13
CA TYR A 282 -14.60 -1.18 9.17
C TYR A 282 -14.02 -0.49 7.92
N VAL A 283 -12.87 0.17 8.01
CA VAL A 283 -12.10 0.63 6.83
C VAL A 283 -11.69 -0.57 5.98
N VAL A 284 -11.12 -1.61 6.59
CA VAL A 284 -10.75 -2.85 5.89
C VAL A 284 -11.97 -3.50 5.25
N LYS A 285 -13.08 -3.61 5.99
CA LYS A 285 -14.35 -4.15 5.48
C LYS A 285 -14.83 -3.40 4.23
N ALA A 286 -14.76 -2.07 4.24
CA ALA A 286 -15.15 -1.24 3.10
C ALA A 286 -14.26 -1.48 1.87
N ILE A 287 -12.92 -1.57 2.08
CA ILE A 287 -11.95 -1.80 1.01
C ILE A 287 -12.13 -3.18 0.39
N LYS A 288 -12.35 -4.23 1.19
CA LYS A 288 -12.59 -5.59 0.69
C LYS A 288 -13.84 -5.67 -0.17
N ARG A 289 -14.95 -5.06 0.26
CA ARG A 289 -16.18 -4.96 -0.55
C ARG A 289 -15.95 -4.21 -1.86
N ALA A 290 -15.14 -3.17 -1.83
CA ALA A 290 -14.79 -2.42 -3.05
C ALA A 290 -13.87 -3.21 -3.97
N GLY A 291 -12.96 -4.03 -3.44
CA GLY A 291 -12.16 -4.97 -4.22
C GLY A 291 -13.02 -6.03 -4.92
N GLU A 292 -14.01 -6.58 -4.22
CA GLU A 292 -15.02 -7.48 -4.82
C GLU A 292 -15.79 -6.78 -5.94
N PHE A 293 -16.26 -5.55 -5.70
CA PHE A 293 -16.95 -4.76 -6.72
C PHE A 293 -16.07 -4.53 -7.95
N ALA A 294 -14.79 -4.17 -7.75
CA ALA A 294 -13.81 -3.95 -8.81
C ALA A 294 -13.63 -5.20 -9.69
N ARG A 295 -13.73 -6.39 -9.10
CA ARG A 295 -13.60 -7.68 -9.80
C ARG A 295 -14.88 -8.10 -10.52
N LEU A 296 -16.02 -7.99 -9.84
CA LEU A 296 -17.30 -8.50 -10.37
C LEU A 296 -18.03 -7.52 -11.29
N ASN A 297 -17.72 -6.23 -11.20
CA ASN A 297 -18.36 -5.14 -11.93
C ASN A 297 -17.29 -4.25 -12.59
N SER A 298 -16.37 -4.86 -13.35
CA SER A 298 -15.18 -4.16 -13.88
C SER A 298 -15.55 -2.98 -14.79
N GLU A 299 -16.57 -3.13 -15.63
CA GLU A 299 -17.06 -2.05 -16.53
C GLU A 299 -17.59 -0.84 -15.73
N ASP A 300 -18.40 -1.09 -14.69
CA ASP A 300 -18.93 -0.04 -13.83
C ASP A 300 -17.82 0.62 -13.00
N ALA A 301 -16.84 -0.15 -12.54
CA ALA A 301 -15.70 0.37 -11.80
C ALA A 301 -14.82 1.28 -12.67
N VAL A 302 -14.53 0.87 -13.90
CA VAL A 302 -13.79 1.68 -14.89
C VAL A 302 -14.57 2.96 -15.21
N GLN A 303 -15.89 2.85 -15.48
CA GLN A 303 -16.72 4.00 -15.75
C GLN A 303 -16.74 4.99 -14.58
N LEU A 304 -16.88 4.51 -13.35
CA LEU A 304 -16.84 5.34 -12.14
C LEU A 304 -15.52 6.10 -11.99
N MET A 305 -14.39 5.47 -12.34
CA MET A 305 -13.07 6.12 -12.32
C MET A 305 -12.97 7.23 -13.37
N TYR A 306 -13.59 7.06 -14.56
CA TYR A 306 -13.67 8.11 -15.57
C TYR A 306 -14.61 9.24 -15.13
N ASP A 307 -15.78 8.94 -14.62
CA ASP A 307 -16.79 9.92 -14.18
C ASP A 307 -16.27 10.84 -13.06
N THR A 308 -15.25 10.38 -12.34
CA THR A 308 -14.62 11.11 -11.23
C THR A 308 -13.25 11.68 -11.58
N ASP A 309 -12.85 11.68 -12.86
CA ASP A 309 -11.55 12.19 -13.33
C ASP A 309 -10.33 11.52 -12.65
N LYS A 310 -10.44 10.23 -12.31
CA LYS A 310 -9.35 9.45 -11.69
C LYS A 310 -8.69 8.47 -12.65
N MET A 311 -9.19 8.41 -13.88
CA MET A 311 -8.65 7.61 -14.97
C MET A 311 -8.60 8.44 -16.23
N THR A 312 -7.54 8.29 -17.01
CA THR A 312 -7.33 9.00 -18.28
C THR A 312 -6.89 8.03 -19.37
N GLY A 313 -6.87 8.46 -20.61
CA GLY A 313 -6.52 7.64 -21.78
C GLY A 313 -7.74 6.99 -22.43
N GLU A 314 -7.50 6.13 -23.41
CA GLU A 314 -8.57 5.47 -24.18
C GLU A 314 -9.31 4.44 -23.30
N PRO A 315 -10.66 4.54 -23.17
CA PRO A 315 -11.43 3.66 -22.29
C PRO A 315 -11.23 2.17 -22.58
N ALA A 316 -11.11 1.78 -23.84
CA ALA A 316 -10.89 0.36 -24.21
C ALA A 316 -9.55 -0.19 -23.69
N ASN A 317 -8.48 0.63 -23.69
CA ASN A 317 -7.19 0.24 -23.15
C ASN A 317 -7.22 0.17 -21.62
N GLN A 318 -7.91 1.09 -20.98
CA GLN A 318 -8.10 1.07 -19.53
C GLN A 318 -8.92 -0.15 -19.09
N GLN A 319 -10.00 -0.47 -19.81
CA GLN A 319 -10.79 -1.66 -19.52
C GLN A 319 -9.95 -2.94 -19.69
N LYS A 320 -9.17 -3.03 -20.79
CA LYS A 320 -8.28 -4.16 -21.02
C LYS A 320 -7.24 -4.31 -19.89
N PHE A 321 -6.66 -3.20 -19.44
CA PHE A 321 -5.73 -3.22 -18.31
C PHE A 321 -6.44 -3.64 -17.01
N TRP A 322 -7.61 -3.08 -16.72
CA TRP A 322 -8.39 -3.43 -15.54
C TRP A 322 -8.73 -4.92 -15.50
N ASP A 323 -9.18 -5.45 -16.64
CA ASP A 323 -9.54 -6.86 -16.77
C ASP A 323 -8.31 -7.80 -16.66
N SER A 324 -7.09 -7.30 -16.85
CA SER A 324 -5.86 -8.04 -16.61
C SER A 324 -5.48 -8.14 -15.13
N LEU A 325 -6.04 -7.28 -14.26
CA LEU A 325 -5.82 -7.29 -12.83
C LEU A 325 -6.86 -8.21 -12.16
N TYR A 326 -6.46 -8.90 -11.11
CA TYR A 326 -7.36 -9.72 -10.31
C TYR A 326 -7.55 -9.09 -8.93
N PHE A 327 -8.68 -8.42 -8.74
CA PHE A 327 -9.03 -7.73 -7.49
C PHE A 327 -9.75 -8.62 -6.48
N GLY A 328 -9.85 -8.15 -5.23
CA GLY A 328 -10.66 -8.78 -4.18
C GLY A 328 -10.06 -10.08 -3.67
N LEU A 329 -8.75 -10.07 -3.44
CA LEU A 329 -7.98 -11.20 -2.93
C LEU A 329 -8.39 -11.56 -1.50
N SER A 330 -8.34 -12.86 -1.16
CA SER A 330 -8.54 -13.33 0.20
C SER A 330 -7.35 -13.01 1.11
N ASP A 331 -7.61 -12.95 2.42
CA ASP A 331 -6.55 -12.80 3.42
C ASP A 331 -5.59 -14.00 3.40
N GLU A 332 -6.12 -15.23 3.25
CA GLU A 332 -5.34 -16.46 3.19
C GLU A 332 -4.37 -16.44 1.99
N PHE A 333 -4.90 -16.11 0.81
CA PHE A 333 -4.09 -15.98 -0.40
C PHE A 333 -2.98 -14.93 -0.22
N THR A 334 -3.37 -13.74 0.24
CA THR A 334 -2.43 -12.63 0.43
C THR A 334 -1.33 -12.95 1.43
N LYS A 335 -1.69 -13.56 2.56
CA LYS A 335 -0.74 -13.92 3.62
C LYS A 335 0.27 -14.96 3.14
N ARG A 336 -0.21 -16.05 2.50
CA ARG A 336 0.68 -17.09 1.94
C ARG A 336 1.69 -16.48 0.95
N ALA A 337 1.22 -15.67 0.02
CA ALA A 337 2.09 -15.05 -0.96
C ALA A 337 3.08 -14.05 -0.34
N LEU A 338 2.68 -13.32 0.70
CA LEU A 338 3.61 -12.46 1.45
C LEU A 338 4.72 -13.25 2.14
N GLU A 339 4.43 -14.47 2.63
CA GLU A 339 5.43 -15.37 3.22
C GLU A 339 6.46 -15.79 2.15
N GLU A 340 6.02 -16.11 0.93
CA GLU A 340 6.89 -16.46 -0.21
C GLU A 340 7.72 -15.26 -0.68
N ILE A 341 7.09 -14.08 -0.83
CA ILE A 341 7.80 -12.84 -1.17
C ILE A 341 8.84 -12.47 -0.10
N ALA A 342 8.53 -12.66 1.18
CA ALA A 342 9.45 -12.39 2.27
C ALA A 342 10.67 -13.32 2.24
N ASP A 343 10.48 -14.62 1.95
CA ASP A 343 11.57 -15.58 1.78
C ASP A 343 12.48 -15.17 0.62
N ASP A 344 11.92 -14.85 -0.53
CA ASP A 344 12.68 -14.34 -1.67
C ASP A 344 13.47 -13.07 -1.33
N TYR A 345 12.86 -12.13 -0.62
CA TYR A 345 13.53 -10.88 -0.26
C TYR A 345 14.69 -11.07 0.70
N ILE A 346 14.58 -12.04 1.62
CA ILE A 346 15.66 -12.43 2.51
C ILE A 346 16.76 -13.15 1.71
N ARG A 347 16.40 -14.13 0.90
CA ARG A 347 17.32 -14.93 0.08
C ARG A 347 18.09 -14.10 -0.94
N LEU A 348 17.43 -13.15 -1.60
CA LEU A 348 18.04 -12.24 -2.58
C LEU A 348 18.78 -11.07 -1.92
N GLY A 349 18.77 -10.95 -0.59
CA GLY A 349 19.43 -9.86 0.13
C GLY A 349 18.75 -8.50 -0.02
N ILE A 350 17.53 -8.45 -0.54
CA ILE A 350 16.70 -7.23 -0.59
C ILE A 350 16.37 -6.78 0.84
N ILE A 351 15.96 -7.73 1.69
CA ILE A 351 15.93 -7.53 3.14
C ILE A 351 17.30 -7.93 3.69
N SER A 352 18.14 -6.93 3.95
CA SER A 352 19.54 -7.12 4.33
C SER A 352 19.79 -7.18 5.84
N LYS A 353 18.74 -7.13 6.68
CA LYS A 353 18.86 -7.16 8.14
C LYS A 353 19.31 -8.56 8.62
N PRO A 354 20.50 -8.69 9.26
CA PRO A 354 21.02 -10.00 9.65
C PRO A 354 20.10 -10.77 10.58
N GLY A 355 19.86 -12.04 10.27
CA GLY A 355 19.08 -12.96 11.11
C GLY A 355 17.58 -12.75 11.08
N MET A 356 17.06 -11.90 10.20
CA MET A 356 15.61 -11.75 9.97
C MET A 356 15.06 -13.02 9.34
N THR A 357 13.96 -13.52 9.88
CA THR A 357 13.23 -14.68 9.37
C THR A 357 11.93 -14.25 8.69
N VAL A 358 11.30 -15.15 7.93
CA VAL A 358 9.96 -14.92 7.35
C VAL A 358 8.95 -14.57 8.46
N ASP A 359 8.97 -15.29 9.58
CA ASP A 359 8.10 -15.02 10.72
C ASP A 359 8.28 -13.60 11.28
N ASP A 360 9.54 -13.12 11.37
CA ASP A 360 9.83 -11.75 11.80
C ASP A 360 9.27 -10.71 10.81
N VAL A 361 9.40 -10.97 9.52
CA VAL A 361 8.84 -10.11 8.46
C VAL A 361 7.33 -10.08 8.58
N MET A 362 6.68 -11.24 8.65
CA MET A 362 5.22 -11.36 8.73
C MET A 362 4.64 -10.72 9.97
N ALA A 363 5.32 -10.84 11.13
CA ALA A 363 4.92 -10.19 12.37
C ALA A 363 4.90 -8.65 12.27
N MET A 364 5.72 -8.07 11.39
CA MET A 364 5.73 -6.62 11.12
C MET A 364 4.83 -6.23 9.95
N ALA A 365 4.73 -7.09 8.94
CA ALA A 365 4.15 -6.75 7.66
C ALA A 365 2.64 -7.03 7.56
N TRP A 366 2.09 -7.97 8.35
CA TRP A 366 0.69 -8.35 8.20
C TRP A 366 -0.11 -8.23 9.49
N THR A 367 -1.28 -7.60 9.40
CA THR A 367 -2.26 -7.52 10.50
C THR A 367 -3.65 -7.77 9.95
N GLU A 368 -4.29 -8.87 10.39
CA GLU A 368 -5.67 -9.18 10.05
C GLU A 368 -6.63 -8.40 10.97
N LEU A 369 -7.37 -7.44 10.40
CA LEU A 369 -8.28 -6.56 11.14
C LEU A 369 -9.75 -6.92 10.97
N CYS A 370 -10.12 -7.53 9.85
CA CYS A 370 -11.47 -7.96 9.51
C CYS A 370 -11.37 -9.19 8.63
N PRO A 371 -11.40 -10.41 9.21
CA PRO A 371 -11.38 -11.66 8.45
C PRO A 371 -12.46 -11.69 7.36
N ASP A 372 -12.16 -12.31 6.22
CA ASP A 372 -13.12 -12.42 5.11
C ASP A 372 -14.45 -13.02 5.54
N SER A 373 -14.41 -13.98 6.47
CA SER A 373 -15.62 -14.65 7.04
C SER A 373 -16.52 -13.73 7.87
N GLU A 374 -16.05 -12.56 8.31
CA GLU A 374 -16.86 -11.58 9.04
C GLU A 374 -17.63 -10.62 8.11
N ILE A 375 -17.46 -10.75 6.79
CA ILE A 375 -18.12 -9.89 5.81
C ILE A 375 -19.23 -10.70 5.12
N GLU A 376 -20.47 -10.50 5.54
CA GLU A 376 -21.62 -11.20 4.97
C GLU A 376 -21.73 -10.94 3.45
N GLY A 377 -21.84 -12.02 2.70
CA GLY A 377 -22.00 -11.98 1.25
C GLY A 377 -20.74 -11.65 0.47
N LEU A 378 -19.57 -11.46 1.12
CA LEU A 378 -18.32 -11.23 0.43
C LEU A 378 -17.90 -12.47 -0.36
N THR A 379 -17.61 -12.27 -1.64
CA THR A 379 -16.99 -13.26 -2.51
C THR A 379 -15.54 -12.87 -2.75
N VAL A 380 -14.63 -13.50 -2.05
CA VAL A 380 -13.18 -13.28 -2.26
C VAL A 380 -12.67 -14.04 -3.48
N GLY A 381 -11.64 -13.49 -4.12
CA GLY A 381 -10.89 -14.15 -5.18
C GLY A 381 -9.71 -14.92 -4.60
N ASP A 382 -9.63 -16.21 -4.92
CA ASP A 382 -8.40 -16.99 -4.80
C ASP A 382 -8.14 -17.63 -6.16
N PRO A 383 -7.30 -17.01 -6.99
CA PRO A 383 -7.11 -17.44 -8.37
C PRO A 383 -6.40 -18.80 -8.52
N VAL A 384 -5.81 -19.30 -7.45
CA VAL A 384 -5.05 -20.60 -7.45
C VAL A 384 -5.82 -21.71 -6.75
N ALA A 385 -6.86 -21.40 -5.97
CA ALA A 385 -7.54 -22.36 -5.08
C ALA A 385 -8.30 -23.48 -5.79
N VAL A 386 -8.50 -23.41 -7.09
CA VAL A 386 -9.20 -24.47 -7.85
C VAL A 386 -8.18 -25.28 -8.63
N GLU A 387 -7.92 -26.49 -8.16
CA GLU A 387 -7.04 -27.45 -8.85
C GLU A 387 -7.49 -27.60 -10.31
N GLY A 388 -6.61 -27.20 -11.25
CA GLY A 388 -6.90 -27.20 -12.70
C GLY A 388 -7.65 -25.98 -13.24
N SER A 389 -7.95 -24.96 -12.42
CA SER A 389 -8.45 -23.67 -12.93
C SER A 389 -7.28 -22.71 -13.14
N SER A 390 -7.07 -22.34 -14.40
CA SER A 390 -6.36 -21.09 -14.68
C SER A 390 -7.17 -19.91 -14.13
N ILE A 391 -6.53 -18.84 -13.68
CA ILE A 391 -7.18 -17.53 -13.54
C ILE A 391 -7.94 -17.27 -14.84
N PRO A 392 -9.20 -16.86 -14.79
CA PRO A 392 -9.97 -16.66 -16.02
C PRO A 392 -9.20 -15.79 -17.00
N VAL A 393 -9.05 -16.28 -18.21
CA VAL A 393 -8.34 -15.63 -19.32
C VAL A 393 -8.80 -14.17 -19.50
N LYS A 394 -10.09 -13.92 -19.37
CA LYS A 394 -10.68 -12.58 -19.41
C LYS A 394 -10.10 -11.61 -18.37
N GLN A 395 -9.69 -12.11 -17.20
CA GLN A 395 -9.14 -11.28 -16.14
C GLN A 395 -7.62 -11.10 -16.24
N ARG A 396 -6.98 -11.77 -17.18
CA ARG A 396 -5.56 -11.67 -17.49
C ARG A 396 -5.24 -10.90 -18.76
N GLY A 397 -6.25 -10.37 -19.47
CA GLY A 397 -6.07 -9.52 -20.64
C GLY A 397 -5.65 -10.27 -21.91
N GLU A 398 -6.09 -11.54 -22.12
CA GLU A 398 -6.02 -12.18 -23.44
C GLU A 398 -6.99 -11.57 -24.44
#